data_d4285428700143a535cf05865a159a7d
#
_entry.id   d4285428700143a535cf05865a159a7d
#
_cell.length_a   1.000
_cell.length_b   1.000
_cell.length_c   1.000
_cell.angle_alpha   90.00
_cell.angle_beta   90.00
_cell.angle_gamma   90.00
#
_symmetry.space_group_name_H-M   'P 1'
#
loop_
_entity.id
_entity.type
_entity.pdbx_description
1 polymer ?
#
loop_
_entity_poly.entity_id
_entity_poly.type
_entity_poly.pdbx_seq_one_letter_code
_entity_poly.pdbx_strand_id
1 'polypeptide(L)'
;VTWRQFPRTQASVMLATDFFHLDCAVTLQRLYCLFVMEAGTRCVHIAGITANPDGLRTVQQIRNLLIDLGDRVTGFRFLVRDRAGQFTASFDAVLAGAGIEAVKIPPPSPRANAYAERFVLTARTEVTDRMLIFGQRHLRAILAEYEAHYNGRRPHRSLQLHPPRPDYPAADLSQERIKRRPVLGGLINEYQRAA
;
A
#
# COMPACT_ATOMS: atom_id res chain seq x y z
N VAL A 1 -23.20 -9.11 11.02
CA VAL A 1 -21.83 -9.46 10.62
C VAL A 1 -20.88 -8.88 11.66
N THR A 2 -20.07 -9.72 12.31
CA THR A 2 -19.09 -9.23 13.28
C THR A 2 -17.95 -8.51 12.56
N TRP A 3 -17.26 -7.58 13.25
CA TRP A 3 -16.09 -6.90 12.67
C TRP A 3 -15.01 -7.87 12.15
N ARG A 4 -14.86 -9.04 12.75
CA ARG A 4 -13.92 -10.07 12.29
C ARG A 4 -14.32 -10.71 10.94
N GLN A 5 -15.60 -10.77 10.65
CA GLN A 5 -16.15 -11.35 9.41
C GLN A 5 -16.18 -10.34 8.28
N PHE A 6 -16.52 -9.07 8.59
CA PHE A 6 -16.67 -7.99 7.61
C PHE A 6 -15.50 -7.87 6.63
N PRO A 7 -14.23 -7.73 7.07
CA PRO A 7 -13.11 -7.59 6.12
C PRO A 7 -12.87 -8.84 5.27
N ARG A 8 -13.25 -10.01 5.75
CA ARG A 8 -13.09 -11.26 5.00
C ARG A 8 -14.15 -11.42 3.92
N THR A 9 -15.38 -11.07 4.22
CA THR A 9 -16.51 -11.19 3.28
C THR A 9 -16.55 -10.07 2.25
N GLN A 10 -15.99 -8.90 2.56
CA GLN A 10 -15.99 -7.73 1.69
C GLN A 10 -14.63 -7.44 1.04
N ALA A 11 -13.63 -8.31 1.21
CA ALA A 11 -12.27 -8.06 0.76
C ALA A 11 -12.17 -7.65 -0.72
N SER A 12 -12.95 -8.27 -1.60
CA SER A 12 -12.94 -8.00 -3.04
C SER A 12 -13.40 -6.59 -3.43
N VAL A 13 -14.20 -5.95 -2.58
CA VAL A 13 -14.78 -4.60 -2.82
C VAL A 13 -14.27 -3.58 -1.79
N MET A 14 -13.19 -3.91 -1.07
CA MET A 14 -12.72 -3.13 0.07
C MET A 14 -11.30 -2.60 -0.16
N LEU A 15 -11.14 -1.32 0.15
CA LEU A 15 -9.85 -0.66 0.33
C LEU A 15 -9.52 -0.58 1.83
N ALA A 16 -8.24 -0.60 2.16
CA ALA A 16 -7.72 -0.34 3.50
C ALA A 16 -6.65 0.74 3.42
N THR A 17 -6.67 1.73 4.30
CA THR A 17 -5.68 2.80 4.32
C THR A 17 -5.13 3.02 5.71
N ASP A 18 -3.90 3.48 5.77
CA ASP A 18 -3.22 3.87 7.00
C ASP A 18 -2.04 4.79 6.70
N PHE A 19 -1.49 5.39 7.74
CA PHE A 19 -0.22 6.08 7.73
C PHE A 19 0.84 5.25 8.43
N PHE A 20 2.01 5.13 7.82
CA PHE A 20 3.20 4.76 8.58
C PHE A 20 4.23 5.90 8.51
N HIS A 21 5.14 5.93 9.47
CA HIS A 21 6.17 6.96 9.52
C HIS A 21 7.55 6.34 9.72
N LEU A 22 8.55 7.10 9.35
CA LEU A 22 9.97 6.86 9.61
C LEU A 22 10.69 8.19 9.81
N ASP A 23 11.84 8.14 10.44
CA ASP A 23 12.67 9.32 10.66
C ASP A 23 13.84 9.32 9.67
N CYS A 24 14.17 10.50 9.10
CA CYS A 24 15.31 10.67 8.21
C CYS A 24 16.64 10.47 8.98
N ALA A 25 17.58 9.79 8.35
CA ALA A 25 18.83 9.39 9.00
C ALA A 25 19.71 10.57 9.45
N VAL A 26 19.67 11.71 8.75
CA VAL A 26 20.52 12.86 9.03
C VAL A 26 19.74 13.96 9.73
N THR A 27 18.59 14.35 9.20
CA THR A 27 17.81 15.48 9.73
C THR A 27 16.90 15.09 10.89
N LEU A 28 16.74 13.81 11.16
CA LEU A 28 15.78 13.24 12.13
C LEU A 28 14.34 13.72 11.89
N GLN A 29 14.08 14.33 10.74
CA GLN A 29 12.75 14.75 10.35
C GLN A 29 11.85 13.53 10.14
N ARG A 30 10.70 13.53 10.80
CA ARG A 30 9.69 12.48 10.61
C ARG A 30 8.96 12.66 9.30
N LEU A 31 8.92 11.60 8.51
CA LEU A 31 8.14 11.52 7.27
C LEU A 31 7.01 10.52 7.44
N TYR A 32 5.84 10.91 6.98
CA TYR A 32 4.63 10.09 6.99
C TYR A 32 4.30 9.66 5.57
N CYS A 33 4.00 8.39 5.42
CA CYS A 33 3.57 7.81 4.15
C CYS A 33 2.12 7.37 4.26
N LEU A 34 1.25 7.96 3.43
CA LEU A 34 -0.12 7.50 3.23
C LEU A 34 -0.11 6.44 2.13
N PHE A 35 -0.73 5.31 2.40
CA PHE A 35 -0.94 4.27 1.40
C PHE A 35 -2.38 3.78 1.42
N VAL A 36 -2.81 3.20 0.32
CA VAL A 36 -4.09 2.50 0.18
C VAL A 36 -3.83 1.13 -0.39
N MET A 37 -4.46 0.11 0.19
CA MET A 37 -4.37 -1.28 -0.24
C MET A 37 -5.73 -1.79 -0.69
N GLU A 38 -5.78 -2.46 -1.82
CA GLU A 38 -6.92 -3.26 -2.24
C GLU A 38 -6.93 -4.57 -1.44
N ALA A 39 -7.92 -4.77 -0.58
CA ALA A 39 -7.90 -5.89 0.35
C ALA A 39 -8.03 -7.26 -0.34
N GLY A 40 -8.71 -7.33 -1.48
CA GLY A 40 -8.87 -8.56 -2.27
C GLY A 40 -7.59 -8.95 -3.00
N THR A 41 -7.06 -8.05 -3.82
CA THR A 41 -5.88 -8.27 -4.67
C THR A 41 -4.57 -8.14 -3.93
N ARG A 42 -4.53 -7.49 -2.77
CA ARG A 42 -3.32 -7.04 -2.06
C ARG A 42 -2.52 -5.96 -2.77
N CYS A 43 -3.03 -5.41 -3.85
CA CYS A 43 -2.37 -4.32 -4.55
C CYS A 43 -2.26 -3.09 -3.66
N VAL A 44 -1.09 -2.47 -3.62
CA VAL A 44 -0.79 -1.28 -2.81
C VAL A 44 -0.59 -0.08 -3.70
N HIS A 45 -1.04 1.07 -3.23
CA HIS A 45 -0.84 2.38 -3.84
C HIS A 45 -0.22 3.31 -2.79
N ILE A 46 0.97 3.82 -3.05
CA ILE A 46 1.59 4.85 -2.22
C ILE A 46 0.99 6.21 -2.59
N ALA A 47 0.00 6.64 -1.83
CA ALA A 47 -0.78 7.83 -2.15
C ALA A 47 -0.02 9.13 -1.88
N GLY A 48 0.89 9.16 -0.89
CA GLY A 48 1.67 10.36 -0.63
C GLY A 48 2.67 10.25 0.51
N ILE A 49 3.68 11.13 0.47
CA ILE A 49 4.72 11.25 1.50
C ILE A 49 4.83 12.71 1.91
N THR A 50 4.83 12.98 3.21
CA THR A 50 4.91 14.34 3.75
C THR A 50 5.53 14.36 5.15
N ALA A 51 6.18 15.47 5.51
CA ALA A 51 6.58 15.72 6.89
C ALA A 51 5.41 16.26 7.75
N ASN A 52 4.38 16.81 7.12
CA ASN A 52 3.24 17.44 7.79
C ASN A 52 1.94 16.82 7.29
N PRO A 53 1.50 15.70 7.87
CA PRO A 53 0.23 15.07 7.49
C PRO A 53 -0.93 15.91 8.03
N ASP A 54 -1.58 16.63 7.15
CA ASP A 54 -2.79 17.41 7.43
C ASP A 54 -3.98 16.90 6.62
N GLY A 55 -5.18 17.34 7.01
CA GLY A 55 -6.41 16.91 6.37
C GLY A 55 -6.54 17.34 4.90
N LEU A 56 -6.07 18.54 4.56
CA LEU A 56 -6.15 19.04 3.18
C LEU A 56 -5.29 18.21 2.23
N ARG A 57 -4.05 17.90 2.64
CA ARG A 57 -3.14 17.03 1.88
C ARG A 57 -3.69 15.63 1.75
N THR A 58 -4.23 15.08 2.84
CA THR A 58 -4.83 13.73 2.85
C THR A 58 -6.01 13.65 1.87
N VAL A 59 -6.87 14.68 1.85
CA VAL A 59 -7.98 14.79 0.88
C VAL A 59 -7.46 14.88 -0.55
N GLN A 60 -6.39 15.65 -0.80
CA GLN A 60 -5.85 15.76 -2.15
C GLN A 60 -5.23 14.43 -2.60
N GLN A 61 -4.54 13.71 -1.72
CA GLN A 61 -3.97 12.42 -2.05
C GLN A 61 -5.02 11.38 -2.42
N ILE A 62 -6.15 11.33 -1.68
CA ILE A 62 -7.21 10.40 -2.03
C ILE A 62 -7.89 10.77 -3.36
N ARG A 63 -8.06 12.06 -3.67
CA ARG A 63 -8.56 12.50 -4.99
C ARG A 63 -7.66 12.03 -6.12
N ASN A 64 -6.34 12.22 -5.98
CA ASN A 64 -5.36 11.78 -6.97
C ASN A 64 -5.46 10.27 -7.18
N LEU A 65 -5.51 9.49 -6.08
CA LEU A 65 -5.65 8.05 -6.16
C LEU A 65 -6.94 7.62 -6.88
N LEU A 66 -8.07 8.27 -6.61
CA LEU A 66 -9.35 7.95 -7.29
C LEU A 66 -9.26 8.23 -8.79
N ILE A 67 -8.56 9.31 -9.19
CA ILE A 67 -8.29 9.61 -10.60
C ILE A 67 -7.40 8.51 -11.22
N ASP A 68 -6.32 8.11 -10.54
CA ASP A 68 -5.38 7.08 -11.02
C ASP A 68 -6.03 5.69 -11.12
N LEU A 69 -6.99 5.39 -10.26
CA LEU A 69 -7.77 4.16 -10.33
C LEU A 69 -8.75 4.16 -11.52
N GLY A 70 -9.21 5.33 -11.96
CA GLY A 70 -10.14 5.47 -13.08
C GLY A 70 -11.41 4.62 -12.91
N ASP A 71 -11.81 3.89 -13.93
CA ASP A 71 -13.02 3.05 -13.91
C ASP A 71 -12.99 1.95 -12.84
N ARG A 72 -11.81 1.59 -12.35
CA ARG A 72 -11.67 0.58 -11.29
C ARG A 72 -12.26 1.01 -9.95
N VAL A 73 -12.46 2.32 -9.75
CA VAL A 73 -13.11 2.87 -8.55
C VAL A 73 -14.49 2.24 -8.34
N THR A 74 -15.23 1.98 -9.41
CA THR A 74 -16.58 1.39 -9.34
C THR A 74 -16.61 -0.03 -8.74
N GLY A 75 -15.46 -0.73 -8.72
CA GLY A 75 -15.30 -2.02 -8.08
C GLY A 75 -15.21 -1.96 -6.55
N PHE A 76 -15.03 -0.77 -5.96
CA PHE A 76 -14.87 -0.61 -4.52
C PHE A 76 -16.11 0.00 -3.89
N ARG A 77 -16.48 -0.51 -2.72
CA ARG A 77 -17.64 -0.06 -1.94
C ARG A 77 -17.25 0.48 -0.56
N PHE A 78 -16.14 0.03 -0.01
CA PHE A 78 -15.70 0.35 1.35
C PHE A 78 -14.24 0.78 1.36
N LEU A 79 -13.92 1.78 2.20
CA LEU A 79 -12.55 2.08 2.59
C LEU A 79 -12.46 2.06 4.12
N VAL A 80 -11.68 1.09 4.63
CA VAL A 80 -11.40 0.95 6.07
C VAL A 80 -10.24 1.86 6.45
N ARG A 81 -10.44 2.66 7.48
CA ARG A 81 -9.45 3.59 8.04
C ARG A 81 -9.51 3.65 9.56
N ASP A 82 -8.45 4.10 10.18
CA ASP A 82 -8.43 4.42 11.60
C ASP A 82 -9.15 5.76 11.90
N ARG A 83 -9.03 6.24 13.14
CA ARG A 83 -9.65 7.49 13.62
C ARG A 83 -8.67 8.66 13.69
N ALA A 84 -7.51 8.56 13.03
CA ALA A 84 -6.53 9.64 13.03
C ALA A 84 -7.11 10.94 12.47
N GLY A 85 -6.71 12.06 13.06
CA GLY A 85 -7.29 13.39 12.75
C GLY A 85 -7.06 13.86 11.31
N GLN A 86 -6.12 13.27 10.58
CA GLN A 86 -5.85 13.54 9.17
C GLN A 86 -7.00 13.09 8.26
N PHE A 87 -7.75 12.06 8.67
CA PHE A 87 -8.94 11.60 7.97
C PHE A 87 -10.17 12.41 8.37
N THR A 88 -10.31 13.57 7.78
CA THR A 88 -11.38 14.54 8.05
C THR A 88 -12.72 14.16 7.44
N ALA A 89 -13.78 14.90 7.79
CA ALA A 89 -15.07 14.74 7.14
C ALA A 89 -15.01 15.01 5.61
N SER A 90 -14.12 15.90 5.17
CA SER A 90 -13.90 16.14 3.74
C SER A 90 -13.28 14.95 3.04
N PHE A 91 -12.44 14.16 3.72
CA PHE A 91 -11.91 12.91 3.20
C PHE A 91 -13.05 11.89 2.98
N ASP A 92 -13.91 11.71 3.97
CA ASP A 92 -15.08 10.83 3.86
C ASP A 92 -16.04 11.28 2.74
N ALA A 93 -16.24 12.61 2.59
CA ALA A 93 -17.10 13.17 1.54
C ALA A 93 -16.56 12.91 0.11
N VAL A 94 -15.23 12.97 -0.09
CA VAL A 94 -14.61 12.65 -1.39
C VAL A 94 -14.83 11.18 -1.75
N LEU A 95 -14.69 10.28 -0.79
CA LEU A 95 -14.97 8.85 -1.00
C LEU A 95 -16.45 8.60 -1.31
N ALA A 96 -17.35 9.23 -0.55
CA ALA A 96 -18.80 9.12 -0.77
C ALA A 96 -19.20 9.61 -2.17
N GLY A 97 -18.57 10.69 -2.67
CA GLY A 97 -18.76 11.17 -4.04
C GLY A 97 -18.31 10.17 -5.12
N ALA A 98 -17.42 9.25 -4.78
CA ALA A 98 -16.98 8.14 -5.64
C ALA A 98 -17.75 6.82 -5.39
N GLY A 99 -18.80 6.84 -4.55
CA GLY A 99 -19.58 5.66 -4.20
C GLY A 99 -18.92 4.74 -3.16
N ILE A 100 -17.88 5.22 -2.47
CA ILE A 100 -17.12 4.44 -1.48
C ILE A 100 -17.50 4.91 -0.07
N GLU A 101 -17.95 4.00 0.77
CA GLU A 101 -18.23 4.25 2.19
C GLU A 101 -16.96 4.19 3.03
N ALA A 102 -16.66 5.27 3.77
CA ALA A 102 -15.57 5.30 4.73
C ALA A 102 -15.96 4.58 6.03
N VAL A 103 -15.34 3.46 6.30
CA VAL A 103 -15.59 2.62 7.49
C VAL A 103 -14.52 2.87 8.54
N LYS A 104 -14.93 3.48 9.67
CA LYS A 104 -14.01 3.73 10.81
C LYS A 104 -13.90 2.49 11.66
N ILE A 105 -12.67 2.07 11.96
CA ILE A 105 -12.45 0.95 12.86
C ILE A 105 -13.04 1.23 14.25
N PRO A 106 -13.73 0.24 14.88
CA PRO A 106 -14.24 0.40 16.23
C PRO A 106 -13.11 0.55 17.26
N PRO A 107 -13.26 1.43 18.27
CA PRO A 107 -12.35 1.38 19.43
C PRO A 107 -12.69 0.12 20.25
N PRO A 108 -11.83 -0.36 21.02
CA PRO A 108 -10.56 -1.00 20.95
C PRO A 108 -10.59 -2.33 20.16
N SER A 109 -10.37 -2.28 18.87
CA SER A 109 -10.32 -3.49 18.05
C SER A 109 -8.91 -3.74 17.54
N PRO A 110 -8.04 -4.44 18.31
CA PRO A 110 -6.76 -4.89 17.78
C PRO A 110 -7.00 -5.68 16.49
N ARG A 111 -6.18 -5.46 15.48
CA ARG A 111 -6.29 -6.08 14.16
C ARG A 111 -7.49 -5.65 13.31
N ALA A 112 -8.12 -4.54 13.64
CA ALA A 112 -9.26 -4.02 12.87
C ALA A 112 -8.87 -3.58 11.45
N ASN A 113 -7.61 -3.17 11.25
CA ASN A 113 -7.01 -2.86 9.93
C ASN A 113 -5.87 -3.83 9.59
N ALA A 114 -6.11 -5.13 9.79
CA ALA A 114 -5.08 -6.15 9.64
C ALA A 114 -4.40 -6.18 8.25
N TYR A 115 -5.08 -5.70 7.21
CA TYR A 115 -4.50 -5.59 5.87
C TYR A 115 -3.44 -4.50 5.82
N ALA A 116 -3.77 -3.30 6.30
CA ALA A 116 -2.83 -2.19 6.35
C ALA A 116 -1.68 -2.45 7.33
N GLU A 117 -1.97 -2.96 8.54
CA GLU A 117 -0.95 -3.32 9.54
C GLU A 117 0.06 -4.33 8.98
N ARG A 118 -0.41 -5.35 8.25
CA ARG A 118 0.47 -6.33 7.63
C ARG A 118 1.35 -5.73 6.55
N PHE A 119 0.81 -4.82 5.75
CA PHE A 119 1.63 -4.11 4.75
C PHE A 119 2.71 -3.26 5.42
N VAL A 120 2.35 -2.48 6.45
CA VAL A 120 3.32 -1.66 7.20
C VAL A 120 4.44 -2.52 7.76
N LEU A 121 4.12 -3.65 8.40
CA LEU A 121 5.13 -4.58 8.91
C LEU A 121 6.03 -5.10 7.78
N THR A 122 5.45 -5.46 6.64
CA THR A 122 6.19 -5.96 5.48
C THR A 122 7.13 -4.88 4.91
N ALA A 123 6.61 -3.66 4.67
CA ALA A 123 7.41 -2.56 4.16
C ALA A 123 8.55 -2.17 5.10
N ARG A 124 8.33 -2.22 6.42
CA ARG A 124 9.37 -1.99 7.41
C ARG A 124 10.45 -3.05 7.34
N THR A 125 10.08 -4.31 7.50
CA THR A 125 11.05 -5.43 7.55
C THR A 125 11.82 -5.63 6.24
N GLU A 126 11.22 -5.32 5.10
CA GLU A 126 11.85 -5.52 3.80
C GLU A 126 12.65 -4.30 3.33
N VAL A 127 12.25 -3.07 3.73
CA VAL A 127 12.83 -1.84 3.17
C VAL A 127 13.19 -0.81 4.25
N THR A 128 12.19 -0.22 4.95
CA THR A 128 12.45 1.02 5.69
C THR A 128 13.29 0.84 6.95
N ASP A 129 13.30 -0.35 7.55
CA ASP A 129 14.18 -0.68 8.69
C ASP A 129 15.56 -1.18 8.25
N ARG A 130 15.79 -1.30 6.93
CA ARG A 130 17.02 -1.81 6.33
C ARG A 130 17.77 -0.79 5.47
N MET A 131 17.22 0.41 5.32
CA MET A 131 17.80 1.49 4.51
C MET A 131 17.84 2.80 5.29
N LEU A 132 18.90 3.58 5.09
CA LEU A 132 18.97 4.95 5.56
C LEU A 132 18.20 5.86 4.61
N ILE A 133 17.21 6.56 5.12
CA ILE A 133 16.41 7.52 4.34
C ILE A 133 16.92 8.93 4.61
N PHE A 134 17.32 9.65 3.57
CA PHE A 134 17.94 10.97 3.66
C PHE A 134 16.97 12.14 3.48
N GLY A 135 15.71 11.86 3.10
CA GLY A 135 14.69 12.89 2.92
C GLY A 135 13.49 12.42 2.13
N GLN A 136 12.50 13.31 1.98
CA GLN A 136 11.23 13.00 1.34
C GLN A 136 11.37 12.54 -0.13
N ARG A 137 12.26 13.18 -0.90
CA ARG A 137 12.51 12.79 -2.30
C ARG A 137 13.11 11.39 -2.41
N HIS A 138 14.07 11.09 -1.54
CA HIS A 138 14.70 9.77 -1.47
C HIS A 138 13.66 8.70 -1.09
N LEU A 139 12.88 8.93 -0.02
CA LEU A 139 11.83 8.00 0.38
C LEU A 139 10.80 7.75 -0.74
N ARG A 140 10.42 8.81 -1.47
CA ARG A 140 9.48 8.67 -2.60
C ARG A 140 10.04 7.74 -3.70
N ALA A 141 11.30 7.89 -4.05
CA ALA A 141 11.96 7.03 -5.04
C ALA A 141 12.01 5.57 -4.57
N ILE A 142 12.41 5.35 -3.31
CA ILE A 142 12.47 4.01 -2.70
C ILE A 142 11.09 3.35 -2.66
N LEU A 143 10.07 4.07 -2.19
CA LEU A 143 8.73 3.50 -2.08
C LEU A 143 8.06 3.28 -3.44
N ALA A 144 8.35 4.10 -4.46
CA ALA A 144 7.86 3.86 -5.81
C ALA A 144 8.47 2.58 -6.41
N GLU A 145 9.78 2.37 -6.23
CA GLU A 145 10.46 1.14 -6.65
C GLU A 145 9.94 -0.08 -5.88
N TYR A 146 9.71 0.08 -4.57
CA TYR A 146 9.14 -0.98 -3.74
C TYR A 146 7.69 -1.30 -4.10
N GLU A 147 6.85 -0.31 -4.37
CA GLU A 147 5.47 -0.49 -4.83
C GLU A 147 5.43 -1.32 -6.12
N ALA A 148 6.29 -0.99 -7.09
CA ALA A 148 6.40 -1.75 -8.33
C ALA A 148 6.81 -3.22 -8.06
N HIS A 149 7.81 -3.45 -7.20
CA HIS A 149 8.21 -4.79 -6.77
C HIS A 149 7.07 -5.53 -6.05
N TYR A 150 6.45 -4.88 -5.06
CA TYR A 150 5.41 -5.46 -4.23
C TYR A 150 4.20 -5.90 -5.06
N ASN A 151 3.77 -5.06 -5.99
CA ASN A 151 2.61 -5.32 -6.83
C ASN A 151 2.90 -6.27 -7.99
N GLY A 152 4.07 -6.17 -8.62
CA GLY A 152 4.39 -6.89 -9.85
C GLY A 152 5.20 -8.19 -9.66
N ARG A 153 5.98 -8.29 -8.59
CA ARG A 153 7.01 -9.34 -8.46
C ARG A 153 6.97 -10.10 -7.14
N ARG A 154 6.56 -9.46 -6.05
CA ARG A 154 6.61 -10.06 -4.73
C ARG A 154 5.59 -11.19 -4.58
N PRO A 155 6.03 -12.44 -4.23
CA PRO A 155 5.10 -13.55 -4.02
C PRO A 155 4.30 -13.37 -2.73
N HIS A 156 3.00 -13.59 -2.79
CA HIS A 156 2.08 -13.52 -1.65
C HIS A 156 1.48 -14.88 -1.33
N ARG A 157 1.63 -15.35 -0.10
CA ARG A 157 1.06 -16.64 0.34
C ARG A 157 -0.45 -16.71 0.15
N SER A 158 -1.16 -15.60 0.41
CA SER A 158 -2.61 -15.52 0.25
C SER A 158 -3.08 -15.51 -1.20
N LEU A 159 -2.17 -15.32 -2.16
CA LEU A 159 -2.41 -15.33 -3.60
C LEU A 159 -1.69 -16.51 -4.27
N GLN A 160 -1.51 -17.62 -3.57
CA GLN A 160 -0.84 -18.82 -4.09
C GLN A 160 0.57 -18.51 -4.64
N LEU A 161 1.29 -17.64 -3.96
CA LEU A 161 2.63 -17.15 -4.34
C LEU A 161 2.66 -16.26 -5.60
N HIS A 162 1.51 -15.85 -6.14
CA HIS A 162 1.48 -14.84 -7.18
C HIS A 162 1.58 -13.43 -6.60
N PRO A 163 2.15 -12.48 -7.34
CA PRO A 163 2.07 -11.05 -6.99
C PRO A 163 0.65 -10.51 -7.22
N PRO A 164 0.29 -9.37 -6.62
CA PRO A 164 -1.01 -8.72 -6.80
C PRO A 164 -1.39 -8.41 -8.25
N ARG A 165 -0.39 -8.00 -9.04
CA ARG A 165 -0.50 -7.66 -10.47
C ARG A 165 0.75 -8.16 -11.19
N PRO A 166 0.80 -9.43 -11.60
CA PRO A 166 1.94 -9.92 -12.35
C PRO A 166 2.06 -9.15 -13.67
N ASP A 167 3.20 -8.54 -13.89
CA ASP A 167 3.51 -7.75 -15.09
C ASP A 167 4.21 -8.58 -16.18
N TYR A 168 4.36 -9.89 -15.94
CA TYR A 168 5.01 -10.83 -16.85
C TYR A 168 4.53 -12.26 -16.60
N PRO A 169 4.61 -13.15 -17.60
CA PRO A 169 4.32 -14.57 -17.42
C PRO A 169 5.28 -15.20 -16.40
N ALA A 170 4.78 -16.17 -15.64
CA ALA A 170 5.66 -16.98 -14.80
C ALA A 170 6.69 -17.71 -15.69
N ALA A 171 7.98 -17.64 -15.31
CA ALA A 171 9.02 -18.32 -16.05
C ALA A 171 8.89 -19.85 -15.93
N ASP A 172 9.00 -20.56 -17.02
CA ASP A 172 9.14 -22.02 -17.00
C ASP A 172 10.59 -22.38 -16.62
N LEU A 173 10.77 -22.78 -15.38
CA LEU A 173 12.08 -23.11 -14.82
C LEU A 173 12.76 -24.31 -15.50
N SER A 174 12.02 -25.14 -16.26
CA SER A 174 12.55 -26.31 -16.94
C SER A 174 13.27 -25.98 -18.24
N GLN A 175 12.97 -24.82 -18.86
CA GLN A 175 13.45 -24.47 -20.19
C GLN A 175 14.13 -23.09 -20.30
N GLU A 176 14.16 -22.31 -19.24
CA GLU A 176 14.57 -20.91 -19.30
C GLU A 176 15.75 -20.59 -18.37
N ARG A 177 16.70 -19.83 -18.89
CA ARG A 177 17.74 -19.25 -18.06
C ARG A 177 17.17 -18.15 -17.20
N ILE A 178 17.48 -18.17 -15.90
CA ILE A 178 17.03 -17.16 -14.94
C ILE A 178 18.14 -16.13 -14.73
N LYS A 179 17.75 -14.86 -14.82
CA LYS A 179 18.61 -13.72 -14.51
C LYS A 179 18.15 -13.08 -13.20
N ARG A 180 19.11 -12.83 -12.30
CA ARG A 180 18.87 -12.05 -11.08
C ARG A 180 18.93 -10.56 -11.41
N ARG A 181 17.91 -9.81 -11.00
CA ARG A 181 17.83 -8.36 -11.07
C ARG A 181 17.82 -7.78 -9.65
N PRO A 182 18.87 -7.05 -9.24
CA PRO A 182 18.86 -6.34 -7.97
C PRO A 182 17.90 -5.15 -8.05
N VAL A 183 17.13 -4.94 -6.98
CA VAL A 183 16.19 -3.85 -6.79
C VAL A 183 16.53 -3.15 -5.48
N LEU A 184 16.27 -1.87 -5.35
CA LEU A 184 16.59 -1.07 -4.16
C LEU A 184 18.08 -1.19 -3.75
N GLY A 185 18.98 -0.98 -4.71
CA GLY A 185 20.42 -1.08 -4.46
C GLY A 185 20.91 -2.49 -4.11
N GLY A 186 20.13 -3.53 -4.42
CA GLY A 186 20.46 -4.93 -4.11
C GLY A 186 19.85 -5.43 -2.80
N LEU A 187 19.06 -4.63 -2.11
CA LEU A 187 18.35 -5.03 -0.90
C LEU A 187 17.34 -6.15 -1.18
N ILE A 188 16.72 -6.09 -2.37
CA ILE A 188 15.78 -7.10 -2.88
C ILE A 188 16.34 -7.65 -4.19
N ASN A 189 16.10 -8.94 -4.45
CA ASN A 189 16.46 -9.57 -5.71
C ASN A 189 15.20 -10.09 -6.39
N GLU A 190 15.01 -9.68 -7.62
CA GLU A 190 14.00 -10.24 -8.51
C GLU A 190 14.65 -11.25 -9.45
N TYR A 191 13.88 -12.24 -9.84
CA TYR A 191 14.31 -13.26 -10.78
C TYR A 191 13.41 -13.20 -12.01
N GLN A 192 14.01 -13.05 -13.17
CA GLN A 192 13.31 -12.90 -14.43
C GLN A 192 13.92 -13.80 -15.50
N ARG A 193 13.15 -14.06 -16.54
CA ARG A 193 13.63 -14.76 -17.73
C ARG A 193 14.81 -14.00 -18.33
N ALA A 194 15.91 -14.72 -18.65
CA ALA A 194 16.96 -14.17 -19.49
C ALA A 194 16.47 -14.18 -20.94
N ALA A 195 16.56 -13.03 -21.61
CA ALA A 195 16.29 -12.93 -23.04
C ALA A 195 17.37 -13.71 -23.83
#